data_853452d9d347d133eb377ada6659668a
#
_entry.id   853452d9d347d133eb377ada6659668a
#
_cell.length_a   1.000
_cell.length_b   1.000
_cell.length_c   1.000
_cell.angle_alpha   90.00
_cell.angle_beta   90.00
_cell.angle_gamma   90.00
#
_symmetry.space_group_name_H-M   'P 1'
#
loop_
_entity.id
_entity.type
_entity.pdbx_description
1 polymer ?
#
loop_
_entity_poly.entity_id
_entity_poly.type
_entity_poly.pdbx_seq_one_letter_code
_entity_poly.pdbx_strand_id
1 'polypeptide(L)'
;RYYRWYGVITGFMTNLTNLEIDAPEDYSEDAVNALLDEVEAAGKIETGPNFPDSYAAVTDPAAVEKTPTILYVMDESYWDVSELEQYGVTFDTDISPNLHALQQTSAWGRVYSPSFGGGTCDVEFEALTGYSVGFLPSGCKPYQQHVTHPMFALPSYLKDKGYQTAAVHCYYAKYWSRN
;
A
#
# COMPACT_ATOMS: atom_id res chain seq x y z
N ARG A 1 -12.62 4.73 21.02
CA ARG A 1 -13.59 3.79 21.64
C ARG A 1 -13.17 3.41 23.06
N TYR A 2 -11.91 3.04 23.33
CA TYR A 2 -11.40 2.63 24.65
C TYR A 2 -11.65 3.64 25.77
N TYR A 3 -11.35 4.93 25.54
CA TYR A 3 -11.56 5.99 26.54
C TYR A 3 -13.00 6.12 27.01
N ARG A 4 -13.96 5.79 26.14
CA ARG A 4 -15.39 5.86 26.48
C ARG A 4 -15.84 4.70 27.39
N TRP A 5 -15.24 3.52 27.21
CA TRP A 5 -15.65 2.30 27.91
C TRP A 5 -14.84 2.06 29.19
N TYR A 6 -13.57 2.40 29.19
CA TYR A 6 -12.63 2.05 30.25
C TYR A 6 -12.10 3.27 31.01
N GLY A 7 -12.50 4.47 30.62
CA GLY A 7 -12.02 5.74 31.19
C GLY A 7 -10.64 6.15 30.67
N VAL A 8 -10.24 7.37 31.02
CA VAL A 8 -9.03 8.00 30.48
C VAL A 8 -7.74 7.27 30.89
N ILE A 9 -7.65 6.90 32.18
CA ILE A 9 -6.42 6.27 32.73
C ILE A 9 -6.21 4.89 32.10
N THR A 10 -7.21 4.04 32.15
CA THR A 10 -7.12 2.69 31.58
C THR A 10 -6.88 2.74 30.07
N GLY A 11 -7.60 3.62 29.36
CA GLY A 11 -7.38 3.81 27.93
C GLY A 11 -5.98 4.31 27.58
N PHE A 12 -5.41 5.19 28.40
CA PHE A 12 -4.04 5.65 28.26
C PHE A 12 -3.02 4.52 28.50
N MET A 13 -3.18 3.76 29.60
CA MET A 13 -2.31 2.64 29.91
C MET A 13 -2.35 1.56 28.82
N THR A 14 -3.55 1.23 28.32
CA THR A 14 -3.70 0.27 27.20
C THR A 14 -2.99 0.76 25.93
N ASN A 15 -3.06 2.06 25.64
CA ASN A 15 -2.34 2.59 24.49
C ASN A 15 -0.82 2.56 24.67
N LEU A 16 -0.31 2.73 25.89
CA LEU A 16 1.13 2.61 26.16
C LEU A 16 1.63 1.18 25.94
N THR A 17 0.86 0.19 26.40
CA THR A 17 1.22 -1.24 26.23
C THR A 17 1.10 -1.71 24.78
N ASN A 18 0.26 -1.05 23.97
CA ASN A 18 0.09 -1.37 22.56
C ASN A 18 1.12 -0.71 21.62
N LEU A 19 2.12 -0.02 22.15
CA LEU A 19 3.19 0.58 21.35
C LEU A 19 4.31 -0.41 21.00
N GLU A 20 4.43 -1.49 21.76
CA GLU A 20 5.41 -2.53 21.51
C GLU A 20 4.82 -3.59 20.56
N ILE A 21 5.60 -4.00 19.59
CA ILE A 21 5.29 -5.11 18.69
C ILE A 21 6.20 -6.25 19.11
N ASP A 22 5.59 -7.29 19.66
CA ASP A 22 6.32 -8.50 19.99
C ASP A 22 6.67 -9.26 18.70
N ALA A 23 7.89 -9.74 18.60
CA ALA A 23 8.24 -10.65 17.52
C ALA A 23 7.47 -11.98 17.71
N PRO A 24 7.05 -12.64 16.60
CA PRO A 24 6.51 -14.00 16.68
C PRO A 24 7.45 -14.94 17.44
N GLU A 25 6.91 -15.93 18.15
CA GLU A 25 7.70 -16.86 18.99
C GLU A 25 8.77 -17.62 18.19
N ASP A 26 8.51 -17.87 16.91
CA ASP A 26 9.40 -18.58 15.98
C ASP A 26 10.18 -17.65 15.04
N TYR A 27 10.19 -16.34 15.33
CA TYR A 27 10.90 -15.37 14.51
C TYR A 27 12.41 -15.59 14.55
N SER A 28 12.96 -15.94 13.40
CA SER A 28 14.39 -16.09 13.19
C SER A 28 14.76 -15.81 11.72
N GLU A 29 16.02 -15.54 11.46
CA GLU A 29 16.52 -15.36 10.10
C GLU A 29 16.27 -16.61 9.25
N ASP A 30 16.48 -17.79 9.83
CA ASP A 30 16.26 -19.08 9.15
C ASP A 30 14.77 -19.28 8.80
N ALA A 31 13.85 -18.92 9.71
CA ALA A 31 12.42 -19.01 9.44
C ALA A 31 11.98 -18.05 8.33
N VAL A 32 12.52 -16.84 8.32
CA VAL A 32 12.24 -15.87 7.24
C VAL A 32 12.78 -16.36 5.90
N ASN A 33 14.01 -16.87 5.86
CA ASN A 33 14.60 -17.40 4.63
C ASN A 33 13.82 -18.61 4.12
N ALA A 34 13.37 -19.50 5.01
CA ALA A 34 12.55 -20.65 4.62
C ALA A 34 11.21 -20.23 3.98
N LEU A 35 10.57 -19.18 4.50
CA LEU A 35 9.36 -18.61 3.90
C LEU A 35 9.64 -17.97 2.54
N LEU A 36 10.76 -17.28 2.38
CA LEU A 36 11.15 -16.71 1.10
C LEU A 36 11.41 -17.80 0.06
N ASP A 37 12.10 -18.89 0.43
CA ASP A 37 12.34 -20.05 -0.44
C ASP A 37 11.01 -20.71 -0.84
N GLU A 38 10.05 -20.81 0.08
CA GLU A 38 8.71 -21.35 -0.19
C GLU A 38 7.94 -20.47 -1.19
N VAL A 39 7.97 -19.15 -1.01
CA VAL A 39 7.34 -18.19 -1.93
C VAL A 39 7.99 -18.25 -3.31
N GLU A 40 9.32 -18.35 -3.38
CA GLU A 40 10.05 -18.47 -4.65
C GLU A 40 9.73 -19.81 -5.34
N ALA A 41 9.66 -20.92 -4.59
CA ALA A 41 9.32 -22.24 -5.10
C ALA A 41 7.85 -22.34 -5.57
N ALA A 42 6.93 -21.63 -4.92
CA ALA A 42 5.54 -21.59 -5.30
C ALA A 42 5.30 -20.89 -6.66
N GLY A 43 6.27 -20.11 -7.13
CA GLY A 43 6.36 -19.49 -8.44
C GLY A 43 5.06 -18.85 -8.93
N LYS A 44 5.12 -17.61 -9.34
CA LYS A 44 4.09 -16.78 -9.96
C LYS A 44 2.91 -16.41 -9.06
N ILE A 45 2.89 -15.13 -8.72
CA ILE A 45 1.65 -14.43 -8.39
C ILE A 45 0.68 -14.68 -9.56
N GLU A 46 -0.44 -15.35 -9.29
CA GLU A 46 -1.52 -15.47 -10.27
C GLU A 46 -2.00 -14.06 -10.60
N THR A 47 -1.74 -13.65 -11.82
CA THR A 47 -2.27 -12.38 -12.33
C THR A 47 -3.78 -12.53 -12.46
N GLY A 48 -4.53 -11.64 -11.83
CA GLY A 48 -5.99 -11.67 -11.89
C GLY A 48 -6.52 -11.51 -13.34
N PRO A 49 -7.79 -11.80 -13.56
CA PRO A 49 -8.40 -11.86 -14.90
C PRO A 49 -8.31 -10.54 -15.70
N ASN A 50 -8.01 -9.43 -15.04
CA ASN A 50 -7.87 -8.12 -15.66
C ASN A 50 -6.42 -7.76 -16.02
N PHE A 51 -5.48 -8.69 -15.83
CA PHE A 51 -4.11 -8.49 -16.21
C PHE A 51 -3.93 -8.95 -17.68
N PRO A 52 -3.65 -8.06 -18.61
CA PRO A 52 -3.39 -8.46 -20.01
C PRO A 52 -2.20 -9.41 -20.08
N ASP A 53 -2.27 -10.43 -20.93
CA ASP A 53 -1.17 -11.39 -21.16
C ASP A 53 0.15 -10.69 -21.52
N SER A 54 0.08 -9.50 -22.14
CA SER A 54 1.23 -8.67 -22.46
C SER A 54 2.02 -8.20 -21.23
N TYR A 55 1.41 -8.12 -20.06
CA TYR A 55 2.10 -7.78 -18.80
C TYR A 55 2.77 -9.00 -18.16
N ALA A 56 2.24 -10.18 -18.39
CA ALA A 56 2.87 -11.43 -17.92
C ALA A 56 4.21 -11.73 -18.65
N ALA A 57 4.40 -11.16 -19.82
CA ALA A 57 5.58 -11.40 -20.66
C ALA A 57 6.81 -10.55 -20.29
N VAL A 58 6.69 -9.53 -19.44
CA VAL A 58 7.83 -8.70 -19.00
C VAL A 58 8.51 -9.30 -17.77
N THR A 59 8.70 -10.62 -17.78
CA THR A 59 9.47 -11.31 -16.72
C THR A 59 10.96 -11.35 -17.01
N ASP A 60 11.40 -10.98 -18.22
CA ASP A 60 12.79 -10.88 -18.58
C ASP A 60 13.26 -9.41 -18.58
N PRO A 61 14.03 -8.97 -17.57
CA PRO A 61 14.59 -7.62 -17.53
C PRO A 61 15.48 -7.28 -18.74
N ALA A 62 16.03 -8.30 -19.41
CA ALA A 62 16.87 -8.13 -20.58
C ALA A 62 16.06 -7.78 -21.87
N ALA A 63 14.76 -8.01 -21.85
CA ALA A 63 13.87 -7.70 -22.98
C ALA A 63 13.46 -6.21 -23.05
N VAL A 64 13.79 -5.41 -22.04
CA VAL A 64 13.45 -3.99 -21.99
C VAL A 64 14.59 -3.17 -22.61
N GLU A 65 14.45 -2.78 -23.87
CA GLU A 65 15.45 -1.96 -24.58
C GLU A 65 15.69 -0.58 -23.96
N LYS A 66 14.72 -0.05 -23.22
CA LYS A 66 14.81 1.24 -22.50
C LYS A 66 14.12 1.16 -21.14
N THR A 67 14.80 1.67 -20.14
CA THR A 67 14.23 1.86 -18.82
C THR A 67 13.05 2.84 -18.90
N PRO A 68 11.81 2.42 -18.64
CA PRO A 68 10.64 3.30 -18.74
C PRO A 68 10.64 4.34 -17.62
N THR A 69 10.07 5.50 -17.88
CA THR A 69 9.70 6.44 -16.81
C THR A 69 8.49 5.89 -16.07
N ILE A 70 8.60 5.77 -14.75
CA ILE A 70 7.52 5.29 -13.88
C ILE A 70 6.88 6.50 -13.19
N LEU A 71 5.60 6.72 -13.42
CA LEU A 71 4.80 7.69 -12.70
C LEU A 71 3.84 6.94 -11.77
N TYR A 72 4.14 6.97 -10.48
CA TYR A 72 3.29 6.38 -9.44
C TYR A 72 2.42 7.48 -8.83
N VAL A 73 1.11 7.41 -9.06
CA VAL A 73 0.15 8.41 -8.57
C VAL A 73 -0.72 7.78 -7.50
N MET A 74 -0.64 8.31 -6.28
CA MET A 74 -1.57 7.99 -5.21
C MET A 74 -2.66 9.06 -5.18
N ASP A 75 -3.81 8.73 -5.72
CA ASP A 75 -4.97 9.62 -5.73
C ASP A 75 -5.77 9.39 -4.44
N GLU A 76 -5.40 10.18 -3.43
CA GLU A 76 -5.92 10.04 -2.07
C GLU A 76 -7.43 10.28 -2.03
N SER A 77 -8.13 9.39 -1.33
CA SER A 77 -9.59 9.45 -1.16
C SER A 77 -10.39 9.35 -2.46
N TYR A 78 -9.74 8.96 -3.57
CA TYR A 78 -10.44 8.73 -4.82
C TYR A 78 -11.28 7.45 -4.74
N TRP A 79 -12.48 7.55 -5.25
CA TRP A 79 -13.41 6.45 -5.38
C TRP A 79 -14.32 6.67 -6.59
N ASP A 80 -14.58 5.63 -7.34
CA ASP A 80 -15.48 5.70 -8.48
C ASP A 80 -16.93 5.78 -8.00
N VAL A 81 -17.48 6.99 -8.03
CA VAL A 81 -18.85 7.27 -7.57
C VAL A 81 -19.90 6.55 -8.42
N SER A 82 -19.59 6.13 -9.65
CA SER A 82 -20.49 5.34 -10.49
C SER A 82 -20.86 4.00 -9.84
N GLU A 83 -20.06 3.49 -8.92
CA GLU A 83 -20.37 2.28 -8.16
C GLU A 83 -21.65 2.40 -7.30
N LEU A 84 -22.15 3.63 -7.06
CA LEU A 84 -23.44 3.82 -6.40
C LEU A 84 -24.64 3.35 -7.23
N GLU A 85 -24.46 3.11 -8.53
CA GLU A 85 -25.52 2.57 -9.38
C GLU A 85 -26.02 1.21 -8.89
N GLN A 86 -25.15 0.39 -8.32
CA GLN A 86 -25.54 -0.88 -7.70
C GLN A 86 -26.52 -0.71 -6.50
N TYR A 87 -26.58 0.49 -5.94
CA TYR A 87 -27.48 0.84 -4.83
C TYR A 87 -28.69 1.69 -5.27
N GLY A 88 -28.92 1.78 -6.61
CA GLY A 88 -30.08 2.46 -7.17
C GLY A 88 -29.90 3.97 -7.40
N VAL A 89 -28.67 4.48 -7.30
CA VAL A 89 -28.36 5.85 -7.75
C VAL A 89 -28.20 5.82 -9.27
N THR A 90 -28.77 6.80 -9.97
CA THR A 90 -28.65 6.91 -11.43
C THR A 90 -27.95 8.20 -11.79
N PHE A 91 -27.12 8.14 -12.84
CA PHE A 91 -26.41 9.29 -13.39
C PHE A 91 -26.84 9.48 -14.86
N ASP A 92 -27.09 10.72 -15.25
CA ASP A 92 -27.48 11.05 -16.61
C ASP A 92 -26.34 10.93 -17.61
N THR A 93 -25.10 10.95 -17.12
CA THR A 93 -23.88 10.83 -17.94
C THR A 93 -22.83 10.05 -17.17
N ASP A 94 -21.83 9.52 -17.86
CA ASP A 94 -20.65 8.94 -17.25
C ASP A 94 -19.90 10.01 -16.43
N ILE A 95 -19.82 9.81 -15.11
CA ILE A 95 -19.20 10.75 -14.16
C ILE A 95 -17.70 10.54 -13.99
N SER A 96 -17.15 9.41 -14.48
CA SER A 96 -15.75 9.06 -14.41
C SER A 96 -15.19 8.65 -15.79
N PRO A 97 -15.43 9.42 -16.86
CA PRO A 97 -15.19 8.96 -18.24
C PRO A 97 -13.72 8.64 -18.52
N ASN A 98 -12.80 9.39 -17.93
CA ASN A 98 -11.37 9.16 -18.11
C ASN A 98 -10.91 7.86 -17.40
N LEU A 99 -11.43 7.58 -16.22
CA LEU A 99 -11.16 6.34 -15.51
C LEU A 99 -11.68 5.15 -16.31
N HIS A 100 -12.94 5.21 -16.74
CA HIS A 100 -13.56 4.14 -17.50
C HIS A 100 -12.85 3.89 -18.83
N ALA A 101 -12.37 4.94 -19.49
CA ALA A 101 -11.55 4.81 -20.70
C ALA A 101 -10.20 4.12 -20.41
N LEU A 102 -9.54 4.45 -19.29
CA LEU A 102 -8.31 3.78 -18.87
C LEU A 102 -8.54 2.31 -18.55
N GLN A 103 -9.64 1.96 -17.90
CA GLN A 103 -10.00 0.58 -17.58
C GLN A 103 -10.18 -0.29 -18.82
N GLN A 104 -10.55 0.29 -19.98
CA GLN A 104 -10.67 -0.43 -21.24
C GLN A 104 -9.32 -0.78 -21.88
N THR A 105 -8.26 -0.04 -21.56
CA THR A 105 -6.96 -0.11 -22.23
C THR A 105 -5.80 -0.47 -21.33
N SER A 106 -6.04 -0.61 -20.03
CA SER A 106 -5.01 -0.82 -19.02
C SER A 106 -5.40 -1.96 -18.06
N ALA A 107 -4.41 -2.53 -17.41
CA ALA A 107 -4.66 -3.41 -16.28
C ALA A 107 -5.28 -2.60 -15.13
N TRP A 108 -6.32 -3.13 -14.53
CA TRP A 108 -6.98 -2.51 -13.39
C TRP A 108 -7.53 -3.56 -12.43
N GLY A 109 -7.79 -3.13 -11.20
CA GLY A 109 -8.37 -4.00 -10.18
C GLY A 109 -8.87 -3.19 -8.99
N ARG A 110 -9.54 -3.87 -8.07
CA ARG A 110 -10.00 -3.28 -6.80
C ARG A 110 -8.98 -3.59 -5.72
N VAL A 111 -8.69 -2.59 -4.91
CA VAL A 111 -7.82 -2.69 -3.74
C VAL A 111 -8.64 -2.33 -2.51
N TYR A 112 -8.51 -3.11 -1.45
CA TYR A 112 -9.08 -2.76 -0.16
C TYR A 112 -8.13 -1.87 0.61
N SER A 113 -8.64 -0.71 1.06
CA SER A 113 -7.88 0.18 1.92
C SER A 113 -7.74 -0.40 3.33
N PRO A 114 -6.54 -0.41 3.94
CA PRO A 114 -6.36 -0.82 5.33
C PRO A 114 -6.94 0.21 6.33
N SER A 115 -7.27 1.40 5.86
CA SER A 115 -7.78 2.49 6.69
C SER A 115 -9.22 2.85 6.35
N PHE A 116 -10.00 3.11 7.39
CA PHE A 116 -11.37 3.61 7.29
C PHE A 116 -11.51 4.95 8.02
N GLY A 117 -12.06 5.95 7.33
CA GLY A 117 -12.35 7.26 7.92
C GLY A 117 -11.13 8.13 8.15
N GLY A 118 -10.06 7.95 7.41
CA GLY A 118 -8.81 8.70 7.49
C GLY A 118 -7.59 7.79 7.68
N GLY A 119 -6.39 8.40 7.70
CA GLY A 119 -5.15 7.64 7.86
C GLY A 119 -4.59 7.12 6.54
N THR A 120 -4.71 7.89 5.47
CA THR A 120 -4.18 7.54 4.14
C THR A 120 -2.68 7.26 4.10
N CYS A 121 -1.93 7.75 5.10
CA CYS A 121 -0.53 7.37 5.27
C CYS A 121 -0.32 5.85 5.51
N ASP A 122 -1.32 5.15 6.01
CA ASP A 122 -1.28 3.69 6.17
C ASP A 122 -1.34 3.01 4.80
N VAL A 123 -2.21 3.52 3.92
CA VAL A 123 -2.33 3.05 2.53
C VAL A 123 -1.05 3.34 1.74
N GLU A 124 -0.49 4.55 1.90
CA GLU A 124 0.78 4.93 1.29
C GLU A 124 1.92 4.02 1.76
N PHE A 125 1.97 3.72 3.06
CA PHE A 125 2.96 2.81 3.62
C PHE A 125 2.87 1.42 2.98
N GLU A 126 1.69 0.81 2.96
CA GLU A 126 1.50 -0.51 2.34
C GLU A 126 1.84 -0.50 0.85
N ALA A 127 1.40 0.51 0.12
CA ALA A 127 1.62 0.61 -1.31
C ALA A 127 3.10 0.78 -1.70
N LEU A 128 3.89 1.48 -0.88
CA LEU A 128 5.30 1.74 -1.15
C LEU A 128 6.23 0.65 -0.60
N THR A 129 5.85 -0.04 0.48
CA THR A 129 6.72 -0.99 1.15
C THR A 129 6.33 -2.45 0.91
N GLY A 130 5.06 -2.71 0.59
CA GLY A 130 4.50 -4.05 0.56
C GLY A 130 4.20 -4.66 1.94
N TYR A 131 4.50 -3.96 3.02
CA TYR A 131 4.21 -4.43 4.38
C TYR A 131 2.80 -4.04 4.81
N SER A 132 2.06 -4.98 5.41
CA SER A 132 0.72 -4.71 5.88
C SER A 132 0.69 -4.05 7.26
N VAL A 133 -0.10 -2.99 7.39
CA VAL A 133 -0.40 -2.37 8.70
C VAL A 133 -1.33 -3.23 9.54
N GLY A 134 -1.91 -4.29 8.97
CA GLY A 134 -2.77 -5.22 9.70
C GLY A 134 -2.06 -5.97 10.83
N PHE A 135 -0.74 -6.05 10.79
CA PHE A 135 0.10 -6.63 11.83
C PHE A 135 0.55 -5.64 12.90
N LEU A 136 0.23 -4.35 12.71
CA LEU A 136 0.58 -3.31 13.67
C LEU A 136 -0.55 -3.09 14.70
N PRO A 137 -0.23 -2.55 15.87
CA PRO A 137 -1.25 -2.19 16.85
C PRO A 137 -2.32 -1.27 16.26
N SER A 138 -3.58 -1.49 16.68
CA SER A 138 -4.72 -0.71 16.17
C SER A 138 -4.53 0.79 16.38
N GLY A 139 -4.66 1.56 15.32
CA GLY A 139 -4.48 3.01 15.32
C GLY A 139 -3.02 3.48 15.24
N CYS A 140 -2.09 2.56 15.11
CA CYS A 140 -0.69 2.86 14.82
C CYS A 140 -0.56 3.64 13.51
N LYS A 141 0.44 4.52 13.47
CA LYS A 141 0.85 5.25 12.27
C LYS A 141 2.31 4.92 11.98
N PRO A 142 2.58 4.03 10.99
CA PRO A 142 3.93 3.50 10.73
C PRO A 142 5.00 4.58 10.66
N TYR A 143 4.77 5.61 9.85
CA TYR A 143 5.73 6.71 9.66
C TYR A 143 6.06 7.51 10.92
N GLN A 144 5.17 7.51 11.90
CA GLN A 144 5.37 8.27 13.13
C GLN A 144 5.92 7.43 14.28
N GLN A 145 5.72 6.12 14.25
CA GLN A 145 5.94 5.25 15.38
C GLN A 145 6.98 4.15 15.13
N HIS A 146 7.06 3.64 13.90
CA HIS A 146 7.87 2.45 13.60
C HIS A 146 8.96 2.69 12.54
N VAL A 147 8.77 3.60 11.62
CA VAL A 147 9.81 3.93 10.62
C VAL A 147 10.84 4.85 11.25
N THR A 148 11.81 4.26 11.94
CA THR A 148 12.89 4.98 12.66
C THR A 148 14.23 4.91 11.92
N HIS A 149 14.32 4.14 10.86
CA HIS A 149 15.53 3.96 10.04
C HIS A 149 15.13 3.67 8.59
N PRO A 150 16.08 3.80 7.63
CA PRO A 150 15.80 3.41 6.25
C PRO A 150 15.33 1.96 6.16
N MET A 151 14.26 1.75 5.40
CA MET A 151 13.69 0.44 5.17
C MET A 151 13.46 0.20 3.68
N PHE A 152 13.19 -1.04 3.31
CA PHE A 152 12.82 -1.37 1.95
C PHE A 152 11.54 -0.63 1.54
N ALA A 153 11.59 -0.02 0.37
CA ALA A 153 10.44 0.61 -0.26
C ALA A 153 10.64 0.67 -1.79
N LEU A 154 9.56 0.74 -2.53
CA LEU A 154 9.60 0.81 -3.99
C LEU A 154 10.56 1.89 -4.53
N PRO A 155 10.60 3.12 -4.01
CA PRO A 155 11.57 4.13 -4.46
C PRO A 155 13.02 3.73 -4.21
N SER A 156 13.33 3.09 -3.08
CA SER A 156 14.68 2.61 -2.77
C SER A 156 15.10 1.51 -3.74
N TYR A 157 14.23 0.54 -3.96
CA TYR A 157 14.45 -0.54 -4.92
C TYR A 157 14.71 0.00 -6.33
N LEU A 158 13.90 0.94 -6.80
CA LEU A 158 14.08 1.54 -8.12
C LEU A 158 15.38 2.34 -8.22
N LYS A 159 15.78 3.04 -7.16
CA LYS A 159 17.06 3.74 -7.10
C LYS A 159 18.23 2.78 -7.23
N ASP A 160 18.18 1.62 -6.58
CA ASP A 160 19.20 0.57 -6.70
C ASP A 160 19.25 -0.04 -8.11
N LYS A 161 18.16 0.05 -8.86
CA LYS A 161 18.09 -0.32 -10.29
C LYS A 161 18.52 0.81 -11.24
N GLY A 162 19.06 1.92 -10.72
CA GLY A 162 19.58 3.02 -11.51
C GLY A 162 18.58 4.12 -11.88
N TYR A 163 17.36 4.07 -11.33
CA TYR A 163 16.39 5.15 -11.52
C TYR A 163 16.73 6.37 -10.68
N GLN A 164 16.41 7.54 -11.20
CA GLN A 164 16.31 8.74 -10.39
C GLN A 164 14.91 8.81 -9.80
N THR A 165 14.81 8.92 -8.49
CA THR A 165 13.53 8.93 -7.78
C THR A 165 13.23 10.34 -7.27
N ALA A 166 11.97 10.74 -7.37
CA ALA A 166 11.46 12.00 -6.84
C ALA A 166 10.07 11.78 -6.25
N ALA A 167 9.78 12.48 -5.17
CA ALA A 167 8.44 12.51 -4.57
C ALA A 167 7.88 13.92 -4.63
N VAL A 168 6.61 14.04 -5.02
CA VAL A 168 5.88 15.30 -5.05
C VAL A 168 4.65 15.18 -4.17
N HIS A 169 4.48 16.09 -3.26
CA HIS A 169 3.34 16.13 -2.35
C HIS A 169 2.86 17.58 -2.19
N CYS A 170 1.55 17.78 -2.22
CA CYS A 170 0.94 19.11 -2.21
C CYS A 170 0.70 19.69 -0.81
N TYR A 171 1.04 18.96 0.25
CA TYR A 171 0.82 19.38 1.63
C TYR A 171 2.14 19.56 2.40
N TYR A 172 2.08 19.98 3.66
CA TYR A 172 3.28 20.26 4.46
C TYR A 172 4.14 19.02 4.70
N ALA A 173 5.45 19.11 4.45
CA ALA A 173 6.42 18.01 4.61
C ALA A 173 6.46 17.41 6.04
N LYS A 174 6.18 18.24 7.05
CA LYS A 174 6.18 17.80 8.47
C LYS A 174 5.09 16.78 8.82
N TYR A 175 4.06 16.66 8.00
CA TYR A 175 3.02 15.65 8.24
C TYR A 175 3.50 14.29 7.76
N TRP A 176 3.27 13.29 8.56
CA TRP A 176 3.67 11.91 8.33
C TRP A 176 5.19 11.72 8.16
N SER A 177 5.99 12.60 8.78
CA SER A 177 7.47 12.52 8.77
C SER A 177 8.09 12.45 7.36
N ARG A 178 7.57 13.23 6.40
CA ARG A 178 8.06 13.30 5.01
C ARG A 178 9.25 14.22 4.79
N ASN A 179 9.90 14.74 5.82
CA ASN A 179 11.08 15.62 5.78
C ASN A 179 12.38 14.85 6.01
#